data_8042d50f436227ca60fe98c58256335b
#
_entry.id   8042d50f436227ca60fe98c58256335b
#
_cell.length_a   1.000
_cell.length_b   1.000
_cell.length_c   1.000
_cell.angle_alpha   90.00
_cell.angle_beta   90.00
_cell.angle_gamma   90.00
#
_symmetry.space_group_name_H-M   'P 1'
#
loop_
_entity.id
_entity.type
_entity.pdbx_description
1 polymer ?
#
loop_
_entity_poly.entity_id
_entity_poly.type
_entity_poly.pdbx_seq_one_letter_code
_entity_poly.pdbx_strand_id
1 'polypeptide(L)'
;MLKEVKIELTNKCSRNCKHCSSNATSRIGNLKILDFEDVSRIIKEAKLMGADTIVFTGGEPLMYDRLPELVELTSKLGMKSTIYTFAYRTDETLNKYRQLIDLGLNKIVYSLADSLSDEEDISVDDKVEFFDKVFENNNLRLGFHYTVSKDSFSRLESGVTETIETFKSRSYFDRVSLLRFVPHGKGTTDMDLSKEELLAIKNLYLNSNDKDKIRLGTPWNILGIENTPCIIADEIMIIGFDGIAYPCDSIKYFTKLGISGNIRENSLMEMYNSEYFSNIRKFNTDNSCSTCEQYPICKSGCIGQKIIANYTESEDKVLTLKRCINSRDPKCMR
;
A
#
# COMPACT_ATOMS: atom_id res chain seq x y z
N MET A 1 -7.54 15.43 -7.70
CA MET A 1 -8.05 15.85 -6.36
C MET A 1 -7.74 14.74 -5.37
N LEU A 2 -7.18 15.05 -4.21
CA LEU A 2 -6.81 14.08 -3.18
C LEU A 2 -8.06 13.30 -2.72
N LYS A 3 -7.97 11.97 -2.70
CA LYS A 3 -9.05 11.07 -2.27
C LYS A 3 -8.66 10.24 -1.04
N GLU A 4 -7.40 9.87 -0.94
CA GLU A 4 -6.90 8.99 0.10
C GLU A 4 -5.61 9.54 0.72
N VAL A 5 -5.54 9.54 2.04
CA VAL A 5 -4.29 9.77 2.78
C VAL A 5 -3.96 8.53 3.57
N LYS A 6 -2.79 7.94 3.30
CA LYS A 6 -2.23 6.86 4.10
C LYS A 6 -1.27 7.43 5.13
N ILE A 7 -1.35 6.96 6.35
CA ILE A 7 -0.53 7.45 7.46
C ILE A 7 0.19 6.26 8.11
N GLU A 8 1.50 6.25 8.02
CA GLU A 8 2.34 5.31 8.75
C GLU A 8 2.58 5.82 10.17
N LEU A 9 1.72 5.40 11.09
CA LEU A 9 1.69 5.91 12.46
C LEU A 9 2.99 5.66 13.24
N THR A 10 3.66 4.55 12.93
CA THR A 10 4.87 4.10 13.61
C THR A 10 5.67 3.17 12.72
N ASN A 11 6.98 3.05 12.96
CA ASN A 11 7.77 1.95 12.40
C ASN A 11 7.86 0.73 13.33
N LYS A 12 7.21 0.75 14.51
CA LYS A 12 7.16 -0.37 15.43
C LYS A 12 6.37 -1.53 14.82
N CYS A 13 6.97 -2.71 14.78
CA CYS A 13 6.33 -3.94 14.31
C CYS A 13 6.98 -5.13 14.98
N SER A 14 6.19 -6.13 15.36
CA SER A 14 6.70 -7.39 15.89
C SER A 14 7.29 -8.30 14.81
N ARG A 15 6.99 -8.04 13.54
CA ARG A 15 7.47 -8.83 12.39
C ARG A 15 8.75 -8.26 11.80
N ASN A 16 9.49 -9.13 11.13
CA ASN A 16 10.75 -8.78 10.45
C ASN A 16 10.74 -9.19 8.97
N CYS A 17 9.67 -8.81 8.26
CA CYS A 17 9.48 -9.15 6.85
C CYS A 17 10.65 -8.72 5.98
N LYS A 18 11.16 -9.63 5.15
CA LYS A 18 12.28 -9.35 4.23
C LYS A 18 11.94 -8.29 3.17
N HIS A 19 10.68 -8.26 2.72
CA HIS A 19 10.17 -7.33 1.71
C HIS A 19 9.54 -6.06 2.30
N CYS A 20 9.71 -5.78 3.59
CA CYS A 20 9.07 -4.65 4.26
C CYS A 20 9.46 -3.31 3.64
N SER A 21 8.51 -2.66 2.97
CA SER A 21 8.70 -1.36 2.32
C SER A 21 8.89 -0.21 3.31
N SER A 22 8.42 -0.36 4.57
CA SER A 22 8.48 0.66 5.62
C SER A 22 9.70 0.53 6.53
N ASN A 23 10.63 -0.41 6.30
CA ASN A 23 11.74 -0.67 7.22
C ASN A 23 11.32 -0.85 8.68
N ALA A 24 10.15 -1.46 8.89
CA ALA A 24 9.60 -1.67 10.23
C ALA A 24 10.56 -2.48 11.12
N THR A 25 10.54 -2.20 12.42
CA THR A 25 11.50 -2.76 13.37
C THR A 25 10.87 -3.01 14.74
N SER A 26 11.39 -4.01 15.44
CA SER A 26 11.12 -4.25 16.86
C SER A 26 12.19 -3.67 17.79
N ARG A 27 13.30 -3.11 17.25
CA ARG A 27 14.43 -2.59 18.04
C ARG A 27 14.05 -1.25 18.70
N ILE A 28 14.02 -1.22 20.02
CA ILE A 28 13.57 -0.06 20.82
C ILE A 28 14.32 1.23 20.48
N GLY A 29 15.63 1.19 20.30
CA GLY A 29 16.45 2.38 20.02
C GLY A 29 16.18 3.07 18.67
N ASN A 30 15.42 2.41 17.77
CA ASN A 30 15.14 2.92 16.44
C ASN A 30 13.63 3.19 16.20
N LEU A 31 12.84 3.18 17.27
CA LEU A 31 11.40 3.41 17.15
C LEU A 31 11.10 4.87 16.82
N LYS A 32 10.23 5.05 15.84
CA LYS A 32 9.66 6.34 15.44
C LYS A 32 8.14 6.23 15.51
N ILE A 33 7.52 7.23 16.09
CA ILE A 33 6.08 7.31 16.30
C ILE A 33 5.66 8.72 15.92
N LEU A 34 4.62 8.87 15.11
CA LEU A 34 4.05 10.17 14.80
C LEU A 34 3.32 10.74 16.02
N ASP A 35 3.42 12.03 16.19
CA ASP A 35 2.68 12.75 17.22
C ASP A 35 1.17 12.74 16.91
N PHE A 36 0.34 12.52 17.92
CA PHE A 36 -1.10 12.42 17.76
C PHE A 36 -1.73 13.73 17.25
N GLU A 37 -1.26 14.88 17.74
CA GLU A 37 -1.80 16.18 17.34
C GLU A 37 -1.48 16.49 15.88
N ASP A 38 -0.27 16.16 15.42
CA ASP A 38 0.12 16.27 14.01
C ASP A 38 -0.77 15.39 13.13
N VAL A 39 -0.97 14.11 13.50
CA VAL A 39 -1.83 13.19 12.74
C VAL A 39 -3.28 13.67 12.73
N SER A 40 -3.80 14.12 13.88
CA SER A 40 -5.16 14.62 14.00
C SER A 40 -5.39 15.87 13.13
N ARG A 41 -4.40 16.75 13.05
CA ARG A 41 -4.42 17.93 12.17
C ARG A 41 -4.45 17.51 10.70
N ILE A 42 -3.59 16.60 10.29
CA ILE A 42 -3.55 16.07 8.91
C ILE A 42 -4.86 15.42 8.48
N ILE A 43 -5.53 14.67 9.37
CA ILE A 43 -6.85 14.07 9.08
C ILE A 43 -7.89 15.17 8.81
N LYS A 44 -7.90 16.25 9.63
CA LYS A 44 -8.81 17.38 9.42
C LYS A 44 -8.52 18.11 8.11
N GLU A 45 -7.25 18.35 7.80
CA GLU A 45 -6.82 18.98 6.55
C GLU A 45 -7.16 18.11 5.34
N ALA A 46 -7.00 16.77 5.42
CA ALA A 46 -7.40 15.83 4.38
C ALA A 46 -8.90 15.97 4.05
N LYS A 47 -9.75 16.05 5.08
CA LYS A 47 -11.19 16.32 4.89
C LYS A 47 -11.45 17.61 4.14
N LEU A 48 -10.79 18.70 4.51
CA LEU A 48 -10.94 20.00 3.86
C LEU A 48 -10.46 19.98 2.39
N MET A 49 -9.50 19.12 2.05
CA MET A 49 -9.02 18.91 0.69
C MET A 49 -9.90 17.95 -0.13
N GLY A 50 -10.98 17.43 0.47
CA GLY A 50 -11.94 16.55 -0.20
C GLY A 50 -11.59 15.07 -0.16
N ALA A 51 -10.60 14.65 0.63
CA ALA A 51 -10.35 13.23 0.87
C ALA A 51 -11.53 12.58 1.59
N ASP A 52 -11.86 11.37 1.18
CA ASP A 52 -12.94 10.58 1.78
C ASP A 52 -12.43 9.36 2.58
N THR A 53 -11.14 9.07 2.48
CA THR A 53 -10.55 7.87 3.08
C THR A 53 -9.22 8.16 3.76
N ILE A 54 -9.09 7.68 5.01
CA ILE A 54 -7.82 7.61 5.74
C ILE A 54 -7.42 6.14 5.88
N VAL A 55 -6.17 5.84 5.57
CA VAL A 55 -5.60 4.50 5.76
C VAL A 55 -4.54 4.57 6.83
N PHE A 56 -4.75 3.88 7.94
CA PHE A 56 -3.75 3.73 9.00
C PHE A 56 -2.88 2.50 8.73
N THR A 57 -1.58 2.69 8.73
CA THR A 57 -0.58 1.68 8.44
C THR A 57 0.72 2.02 9.18
N GLY A 58 1.85 1.50 8.73
CA GLY A 58 3.18 1.77 9.29
C GLY A 58 3.98 0.49 9.46
N GLY A 59 4.54 0.28 10.64
CA GLY A 59 4.96 -1.03 11.08
C GLY A 59 3.73 -1.89 11.31
N GLU A 60 3.19 -1.86 12.55
CA GLU A 60 1.89 -2.44 12.88
C GLU A 60 1.01 -1.34 13.51
N PRO A 61 -0.07 -0.90 12.86
CA PRO A 61 -0.89 0.21 13.35
C PRO A 61 -1.57 -0.09 14.70
N LEU A 62 -1.87 -1.36 15.03
CA LEU A 62 -2.40 -1.75 16.33
C LEU A 62 -1.40 -1.60 17.49
N MET A 63 -0.14 -1.27 17.19
CA MET A 63 0.88 -0.92 18.18
C MET A 63 0.99 0.60 18.42
N TYR A 64 0.10 1.39 17.84
CA TYR A 64 -0.05 2.82 18.12
C TYR A 64 -1.19 3.02 19.11
N ASP A 65 -0.85 3.40 20.34
CA ASP A 65 -1.77 3.39 21.49
C ASP A 65 -3.01 4.27 21.28
N ARG A 66 -2.87 5.36 20.52
CA ARG A 66 -3.96 6.32 20.24
C ARG A 66 -4.67 6.08 18.90
N LEU A 67 -4.53 4.90 18.31
CA LEU A 67 -5.26 4.54 17.08
C LEU A 67 -6.80 4.65 17.24
N PRO A 68 -7.39 4.24 18.39
CA PRO A 68 -8.84 4.35 18.59
C PRO A 68 -9.36 5.79 18.42
N GLU A 69 -8.67 6.78 18.99
CA GLU A 69 -9.08 8.18 18.88
C GLU A 69 -8.95 8.72 17.45
N LEU A 70 -7.98 8.24 16.66
CA LEU A 70 -7.83 8.61 15.25
C LEU A 70 -8.94 8.01 14.38
N VAL A 71 -9.34 6.76 14.65
CA VAL A 71 -10.49 6.13 13.97
C VAL A 71 -11.78 6.87 14.30
N GLU A 72 -12.01 7.20 15.56
CA GLU A 72 -13.17 7.98 16.00
C GLU A 72 -13.21 9.38 15.35
N LEU A 73 -12.06 10.07 15.32
CA LEU A 73 -11.94 11.37 14.65
C LEU A 73 -12.31 11.27 13.17
N THR A 74 -11.76 10.26 12.48
CA THR A 74 -12.03 10.03 11.05
C THR A 74 -13.52 9.80 10.80
N SER A 75 -14.15 8.97 11.63
CA SER A 75 -15.58 8.67 11.57
C SER A 75 -16.43 9.93 11.84
N LYS A 76 -16.12 10.73 12.87
CA LYS A 76 -16.82 11.99 13.21
C LYS A 76 -16.73 13.02 12.09
N LEU A 77 -15.67 12.99 11.28
CA LEU A 77 -15.53 13.84 10.09
C LEU A 77 -16.28 13.29 8.86
N GLY A 78 -16.98 12.17 8.98
CA GLY A 78 -17.69 11.51 7.88
C GLY A 78 -16.76 10.98 6.80
N MET A 79 -15.55 10.55 7.17
CA MET A 79 -14.60 9.89 6.31
C MET A 79 -14.55 8.39 6.64
N LYS A 80 -14.09 7.59 5.68
CA LYS A 80 -13.84 6.17 5.86
C LYS A 80 -12.46 5.94 6.44
N SER A 81 -12.35 4.99 7.36
CA SER A 81 -11.08 4.52 7.86
C SER A 81 -10.80 3.07 7.45
N THR A 82 -9.55 2.81 7.08
CA THR A 82 -9.03 1.47 6.76
C THR A 82 -7.76 1.25 7.57
N ILE A 83 -7.55 0.05 8.08
CA ILE A 83 -6.25 -0.35 8.65
C ILE A 83 -5.59 -1.41 7.78
N TYR A 84 -4.26 -1.27 7.55
CA TYR A 84 -3.42 -2.31 6.96
C TYR A 84 -2.62 -2.96 8.07
N THR A 85 -2.85 -4.23 8.32
CA THR A 85 -2.35 -4.91 9.50
C THR A 85 -1.90 -6.32 9.20
N PHE A 86 -1.00 -6.80 10.04
CA PHE A 86 -0.66 -8.20 10.20
C PHE A 86 -0.64 -8.57 11.69
N ALA A 87 -1.57 -8.10 12.47
CA ALA A 87 -1.63 -8.43 13.88
C ALA A 87 -1.86 -9.94 14.11
N TYR A 88 -1.23 -10.46 15.16
CA TYR A 88 -1.46 -11.84 15.58
C TYR A 88 -2.93 -12.05 15.97
N ARG A 89 -3.45 -13.24 15.71
CA ARG A 89 -4.84 -13.62 16.00
C ARG A 89 -4.97 -14.05 17.45
N THR A 90 -5.02 -13.08 18.34
CA THR A 90 -5.16 -13.27 19.79
C THR A 90 -6.45 -12.61 20.28
N ASP A 91 -6.88 -12.98 21.49
CA ASP A 91 -8.02 -12.33 22.13
C ASP A 91 -7.77 -10.82 22.35
N GLU A 92 -6.54 -10.43 22.62
CA GLU A 92 -6.16 -9.00 22.72
C GLU A 92 -6.41 -8.28 21.39
N THR A 93 -5.98 -8.87 20.28
CA THR A 93 -6.19 -8.32 18.94
C THR A 93 -7.67 -8.29 18.59
N LEU A 94 -8.42 -9.33 18.92
CA LEU A 94 -9.87 -9.37 18.73
C LEU A 94 -10.57 -8.21 19.48
N ASN A 95 -10.20 -7.97 20.72
CA ASN A 95 -10.75 -6.87 21.50
C ASN A 95 -10.38 -5.50 20.93
N LYS A 96 -9.15 -5.32 20.44
CA LYS A 96 -8.75 -4.09 19.73
C LYS A 96 -9.60 -3.87 18.47
N TYR A 97 -9.82 -4.89 17.66
CA TYR A 97 -10.69 -4.76 16.49
C TYR A 97 -12.11 -4.38 16.86
N ARG A 98 -12.71 -5.02 17.84
CA ARG A 98 -14.07 -4.68 18.33
C ARG A 98 -14.15 -3.21 18.74
N GLN A 99 -13.20 -2.73 19.54
CA GLN A 99 -13.12 -1.32 19.91
C GLN A 99 -13.06 -0.39 18.69
N LEU A 100 -12.22 -0.70 17.70
CA LEU A 100 -12.11 0.12 16.48
C LEU A 100 -13.40 0.08 15.64
N ILE A 101 -14.08 -1.04 15.59
CA ILE A 101 -15.38 -1.19 14.91
C ILE A 101 -16.44 -0.31 15.57
N ASP A 102 -16.54 -0.35 16.89
CA ASP A 102 -17.48 0.48 17.66
C ASP A 102 -17.23 1.98 17.44
N LEU A 103 -15.98 2.37 17.17
CA LEU A 103 -15.58 3.75 16.87
C LEU A 103 -15.70 4.11 15.38
N GLY A 104 -16.16 3.19 14.53
CA GLY A 104 -16.51 3.46 13.14
C GLY A 104 -15.46 3.05 12.10
N LEU A 105 -14.59 2.08 12.42
CA LEU A 105 -13.69 1.49 11.42
C LEU A 105 -14.50 0.84 10.29
N ASN A 106 -14.13 1.10 9.03
CA ASN A 106 -14.87 0.62 7.85
C ASN A 106 -14.24 -0.60 7.19
N LYS A 107 -12.91 -0.75 7.28
CA LYS A 107 -12.22 -1.83 6.56
C LYS A 107 -10.96 -2.27 7.27
N ILE A 108 -10.74 -3.59 7.28
CA ILE A 108 -9.46 -4.21 7.62
C ILE A 108 -8.87 -4.79 6.34
N VAL A 109 -7.60 -4.53 6.09
CA VAL A 109 -6.82 -5.20 5.03
C VAL A 109 -5.69 -5.95 5.69
N TYR A 110 -5.77 -7.26 5.61
CA TYR A 110 -4.82 -8.17 6.24
C TYR A 110 -3.72 -8.59 5.27
N SER A 111 -2.47 -8.55 5.71
CA SER A 111 -1.34 -8.97 4.88
C SER A 111 -1.18 -10.49 4.91
N LEU A 112 -1.21 -11.12 3.73
CA LEU A 112 -1.04 -12.57 3.57
C LEU A 112 0.42 -12.99 3.35
N ALA A 113 1.24 -12.10 2.78
CA ALA A 113 2.56 -12.46 2.27
C ALA A 113 3.53 -13.02 3.33
N ASP A 114 3.32 -12.66 4.57
CA ASP A 114 4.20 -13.04 5.67
C ASP A 114 3.74 -14.28 6.44
N SER A 115 2.55 -14.78 6.18
CA SER A 115 2.13 -16.10 6.68
C SER A 115 2.99 -17.24 6.10
N LEU A 116 3.92 -16.87 5.25
CA LEU A 116 4.86 -17.76 4.55
C LEU A 116 6.24 -17.81 5.19
N SER A 117 6.55 -17.00 6.20
CA SER A 117 7.70 -17.23 7.06
C SER A 117 7.32 -18.29 8.10
N ASP A 118 8.15 -19.28 8.27
CA ASP A 118 7.99 -20.55 8.97
C ASP A 118 7.49 -20.52 10.44
N GLU A 119 6.99 -19.39 10.94
CA GLU A 119 6.67 -19.20 12.35
C GLU A 119 5.19 -19.30 12.73
N GLU A 120 4.27 -19.38 11.76
CA GLU A 120 2.83 -19.55 12.06
C GLU A 120 2.17 -20.49 11.05
N ASP A 121 2.28 -21.77 11.28
CA ASP A 121 1.45 -22.82 10.64
C ASP A 121 0.06 -22.84 11.30
N ILE A 122 -0.68 -21.72 11.13
CA ILE A 122 -2.04 -21.61 11.63
C ILE A 122 -2.97 -22.16 10.56
N SER A 123 -3.81 -23.12 10.95
CA SER A 123 -4.77 -23.73 10.03
C SER A 123 -5.71 -22.69 9.41
N VAL A 124 -6.22 -23.00 8.22
CA VAL A 124 -7.22 -22.16 7.54
C VAL A 124 -8.46 -21.96 8.43
N ASP A 125 -8.86 -23.02 9.14
CA ASP A 125 -10.02 -22.99 10.03
C ASP A 125 -9.86 -22.01 11.20
N ASP A 126 -8.68 -21.93 11.81
CA ASP A 126 -8.40 -20.96 12.87
C ASP A 126 -8.44 -19.51 12.36
N LYS A 127 -7.99 -19.28 11.12
CA LYS A 127 -8.10 -17.96 10.46
C LYS A 127 -9.56 -17.58 10.27
N VAL A 128 -10.35 -18.51 9.78
CA VAL A 128 -11.79 -18.33 9.53
C VAL A 128 -12.51 -18.00 10.84
N GLU A 129 -12.34 -18.80 11.87
CA GLU A 129 -12.99 -18.60 13.17
C GLU A 129 -12.65 -17.23 13.77
N PHE A 130 -11.38 -16.82 13.68
CA PHE A 130 -10.97 -15.51 14.16
C PHE A 130 -11.66 -14.37 13.40
N PHE A 131 -11.65 -14.40 12.06
CA PHE A 131 -12.28 -13.36 11.27
C PHE A 131 -13.80 -13.37 11.39
N ASP A 132 -14.44 -14.54 11.44
CA ASP A 132 -15.88 -14.62 11.66
C ASP A 132 -16.26 -13.93 12.98
N LYS A 133 -15.49 -14.13 14.08
CA LYS A 133 -15.69 -13.43 15.36
C LYS A 133 -15.48 -11.92 15.28
N VAL A 134 -14.57 -11.42 14.42
CA VAL A 134 -14.33 -9.98 14.21
C VAL A 134 -15.47 -9.35 13.44
N PHE A 135 -15.97 -10.02 12.40
CA PHE A 135 -16.91 -9.45 11.44
C PHE A 135 -18.39 -9.78 11.72
N GLU A 136 -18.65 -10.52 12.77
CA GLU A 136 -20.01 -10.89 13.17
C GLU A 136 -20.87 -9.64 13.45
N ASN A 137 -22.04 -9.59 12.80
CA ASN A 137 -23.07 -8.56 13.03
C ASN A 137 -22.66 -7.09 12.78
N ASN A 138 -21.68 -6.84 11.91
CA ASN A 138 -21.29 -5.47 11.53
C ASN A 138 -21.10 -5.31 10.02
N ASN A 139 -20.94 -4.05 9.57
CA ASN A 139 -20.75 -3.69 8.17
C ASN A 139 -19.28 -3.56 7.77
N LEU A 140 -18.36 -4.02 8.61
CA LEU A 140 -16.93 -3.99 8.34
C LEU A 140 -16.58 -4.87 7.14
N ARG A 141 -15.58 -4.45 6.35
CA ARG A 141 -15.10 -5.18 5.18
C ARG A 141 -13.70 -5.75 5.41
N LEU A 142 -13.49 -7.00 4.98
CA LEU A 142 -12.18 -7.66 4.99
C LEU A 142 -11.60 -7.72 3.58
N GLY A 143 -10.40 -7.17 3.40
CA GLY A 143 -9.58 -7.40 2.22
C GLY A 143 -8.27 -8.07 2.60
N PHE A 144 -7.63 -8.68 1.61
CA PHE A 144 -6.29 -9.24 1.79
C PHE A 144 -5.31 -8.58 0.83
N HIS A 145 -4.09 -8.35 1.30
CA HIS A 145 -2.95 -7.99 0.47
C HIS A 145 -1.98 -9.16 0.35
N TYR A 146 -1.59 -9.49 -0.86
CA TYR A 146 -0.55 -10.45 -1.18
C TYR A 146 0.57 -9.74 -1.94
N THR A 147 1.71 -9.50 -1.29
CA THR A 147 2.89 -8.94 -1.97
C THR A 147 3.56 -10.03 -2.78
N VAL A 148 3.57 -9.85 -4.10
CA VAL A 148 4.13 -10.82 -5.04
C VAL A 148 5.58 -10.46 -5.32
N SER A 149 6.47 -11.20 -4.69
CA SER A 149 7.92 -11.18 -4.89
C SER A 149 8.40 -12.55 -5.36
N LYS A 150 9.66 -12.68 -5.74
CA LYS A 150 10.25 -13.96 -6.12
C LYS A 150 10.13 -15.00 -5.00
N ASP A 151 10.29 -14.58 -3.74
CA ASP A 151 10.18 -15.49 -2.59
C ASP A 151 8.75 -16.00 -2.36
N SER A 152 7.74 -15.17 -2.65
CA SER A 152 6.33 -15.52 -2.46
C SER A 152 5.67 -16.16 -3.69
N PHE A 153 6.34 -16.13 -4.86
CA PHE A 153 5.77 -16.52 -6.14
C PHE A 153 5.33 -17.97 -6.18
N SER A 154 6.13 -18.90 -5.67
CA SER A 154 5.82 -20.35 -5.68
C SER A 154 4.51 -20.72 -4.96
N ARG A 155 4.07 -19.89 -4.02
CA ARG A 155 2.84 -20.08 -3.22
C ARG A 155 1.71 -19.13 -3.63
N LEU A 156 1.89 -18.33 -4.68
CA LEU A 156 0.91 -17.34 -5.09
C LEU A 156 -0.43 -17.97 -5.46
N GLU A 157 -0.41 -18.97 -6.35
CA GLU A 157 -1.62 -19.60 -6.85
C GLU A 157 -2.40 -20.29 -5.74
N SER A 158 -1.73 -21.17 -4.97
CA SER A 158 -2.37 -21.87 -3.86
C SER A 158 -2.88 -20.91 -2.78
N GLY A 159 -2.07 -19.94 -2.34
CA GLY A 159 -2.45 -19.02 -1.29
C GLY A 159 -3.59 -18.07 -1.67
N VAL A 160 -3.64 -17.63 -2.93
CA VAL A 160 -4.73 -16.77 -3.42
C VAL A 160 -6.02 -17.58 -3.59
N THR A 161 -5.93 -18.76 -4.23
CA THR A 161 -7.08 -19.64 -4.46
C THR A 161 -7.68 -20.10 -3.14
N GLU A 162 -6.87 -20.62 -2.22
CA GLU A 162 -7.30 -21.04 -0.90
C GLU A 162 -7.99 -19.90 -0.13
N THR A 163 -7.40 -18.69 -0.14
CA THR A 163 -8.01 -17.53 0.53
C THR A 163 -9.37 -17.20 -0.06
N ILE A 164 -9.51 -17.18 -1.40
CA ILE A 164 -10.77 -16.88 -2.06
C ILE A 164 -11.80 -17.95 -1.75
N GLU A 165 -11.47 -19.23 -1.93
CA GLU A 165 -12.39 -20.35 -1.65
C GLU A 165 -12.87 -20.32 -0.19
N THR A 166 -11.99 -20.01 0.73
CA THR A 166 -12.28 -19.92 2.15
C THR A 166 -13.27 -18.78 2.48
N PHE A 167 -13.09 -17.61 1.86
CA PHE A 167 -13.80 -16.40 2.28
C PHE A 167 -14.90 -15.94 1.31
N LYS A 168 -14.99 -16.43 0.06
CA LYS A 168 -15.91 -15.90 -0.98
C LYS A 168 -17.39 -15.97 -0.61
N SER A 169 -17.80 -16.90 0.24
CA SER A 169 -19.20 -17.02 0.71
C SER A 169 -19.55 -16.04 1.83
N ARG A 170 -18.58 -15.34 2.40
CA ARG A 170 -18.78 -14.43 3.53
C ARG A 170 -19.10 -13.02 3.05
N SER A 171 -20.20 -12.45 3.54
CA SER A 171 -20.68 -11.13 3.15
C SER A 171 -19.68 -10.01 3.43
N TYR A 172 -18.83 -10.16 4.43
CA TYR A 172 -17.80 -9.19 4.80
C TYR A 172 -16.56 -9.26 3.90
N PHE A 173 -16.34 -10.34 3.15
CA PHE A 173 -15.16 -10.47 2.29
C PHE A 173 -15.24 -9.54 1.07
N ASP A 174 -14.19 -8.76 0.87
CA ASP A 174 -14.07 -7.87 -0.27
C ASP A 174 -13.27 -8.56 -1.40
N ARG A 175 -11.96 -8.68 -1.24
CA ARG A 175 -11.07 -9.22 -2.28
C ARG A 175 -9.65 -9.50 -1.78
N VAL A 176 -8.87 -10.21 -2.61
CA VAL A 176 -7.42 -10.30 -2.50
C VAL A 176 -6.78 -9.31 -3.48
N SER A 177 -5.93 -8.42 -3.00
CA SER A 177 -5.17 -7.49 -3.84
C SER A 177 -3.75 -8.01 -4.01
N LEU A 178 -3.33 -8.24 -5.25
CA LEU A 178 -1.97 -8.60 -5.58
C LEU A 178 -1.12 -7.34 -5.68
N LEU A 179 -0.14 -7.19 -4.83
CA LEU A 179 0.78 -6.06 -4.81
C LEU A 179 2.07 -6.47 -5.54
N ARG A 180 2.38 -5.82 -6.66
CA ARG A 180 3.67 -6.04 -7.33
C ARG A 180 4.78 -5.52 -6.43
N PHE A 181 5.75 -6.36 -6.14
CA PHE A 181 6.92 -5.99 -5.37
C PHE A 181 7.69 -4.84 -6.04
N VAL A 182 8.17 -3.92 -5.21
CA VAL A 182 9.07 -2.82 -5.61
C VAL A 182 10.30 -2.88 -4.69
N PRO A 183 11.53 -2.92 -5.23
CA PRO A 183 12.75 -3.07 -4.44
C PRO A 183 13.10 -1.79 -3.68
N HIS A 184 12.46 -1.58 -2.53
CA HIS A 184 12.73 -0.48 -1.61
C HIS A 184 12.49 -0.91 -0.15
N GLY A 185 12.90 -0.09 0.81
CA GLY A 185 12.87 -0.47 2.21
C GLY A 185 13.88 -1.59 2.50
N LYS A 186 13.40 -2.73 3.03
CA LYS A 186 14.23 -3.94 3.22
C LYS A 186 14.35 -4.77 1.95
N GLY A 187 13.46 -4.55 0.98
CA GLY A 187 13.43 -5.33 -0.25
C GLY A 187 14.57 -4.97 -1.20
N THR A 188 15.17 -5.96 -1.81
CA THR A 188 16.31 -5.86 -2.73
C THR A 188 15.92 -6.27 -4.15
N THR A 189 16.72 -5.90 -5.15
CA THR A 189 16.41 -6.12 -6.58
C THR A 189 16.35 -7.59 -6.98
N ASP A 190 17.04 -8.47 -6.26
CA ASP A 190 17.01 -9.93 -6.48
C ASP A 190 15.67 -10.58 -6.07
N MET A 191 14.87 -9.87 -5.26
CA MET A 191 13.51 -10.28 -4.91
C MET A 191 12.47 -9.90 -5.96
N ASP A 192 12.82 -9.10 -6.98
CA ASP A 192 11.90 -8.69 -8.03
C ASP A 192 11.62 -9.83 -9.02
N LEU A 193 10.40 -9.90 -9.52
CA LEU A 193 9.94 -10.94 -10.43
C LEU A 193 10.65 -10.90 -11.79
N SER A 194 10.88 -12.05 -12.38
CA SER A 194 11.28 -12.18 -13.77
C SER A 194 10.11 -11.88 -14.73
N LYS A 195 10.39 -11.73 -16.03
CA LYS A 195 9.33 -11.59 -17.05
C LYS A 195 8.47 -12.84 -17.16
N GLU A 196 9.07 -14.01 -17.03
CA GLU A 196 8.40 -15.32 -17.07
C GLU A 196 7.42 -15.46 -15.91
N GLU A 197 7.81 -15.07 -14.69
CA GLU A 197 6.95 -15.06 -13.51
C GLU A 197 5.79 -14.07 -13.66
N LEU A 198 6.04 -12.90 -14.25
CA LEU A 198 4.99 -11.93 -14.56
C LEU A 198 3.98 -12.48 -15.57
N LEU A 199 4.42 -13.21 -16.59
CA LEU A 199 3.53 -13.88 -17.55
C LEU A 199 2.72 -15.00 -16.89
N ALA A 200 3.30 -15.75 -15.97
CA ALA A 200 2.58 -16.75 -15.20
C ALA A 200 1.45 -16.13 -14.35
N ILE A 201 1.71 -14.98 -13.73
CA ILE A 201 0.67 -14.22 -12.99
C ILE A 201 -0.45 -13.77 -13.93
N LYS A 202 -0.12 -13.30 -15.13
CA LYS A 202 -1.11 -12.98 -16.15
C LYS A 202 -2.02 -14.18 -16.46
N ASN A 203 -1.43 -15.34 -16.69
CA ASN A 203 -2.15 -16.56 -17.01
C ASN A 203 -3.02 -17.01 -15.82
N LEU A 204 -2.49 -16.96 -14.60
CA LEU A 204 -3.25 -17.25 -13.37
C LEU A 204 -4.50 -16.35 -13.28
N TYR A 205 -4.34 -15.04 -13.46
CA TYR A 205 -5.46 -14.12 -13.42
C TYR A 205 -6.48 -14.40 -14.54
N LEU A 206 -6.01 -14.57 -15.79
CA LEU A 206 -6.91 -14.81 -16.92
C LEU A 206 -7.68 -16.14 -16.84
N ASN A 207 -7.14 -17.15 -16.20
CA ASN A 207 -7.75 -18.46 -16.01
C ASN A 207 -8.56 -18.58 -14.71
N SER A 208 -8.45 -17.63 -13.80
CA SER A 208 -9.25 -17.65 -12.56
C SER A 208 -10.74 -17.51 -12.85
N ASN A 209 -11.56 -18.29 -12.15
CA ASN A 209 -13.03 -18.15 -12.16
C ASN A 209 -13.51 -17.02 -11.24
N ASP A 210 -12.69 -16.58 -10.29
CA ASP A 210 -13.00 -15.59 -9.25
C ASP A 210 -12.28 -14.26 -9.49
N LYS A 211 -12.18 -13.80 -10.76
CA LYS A 211 -11.50 -12.55 -11.15
C LYS A 211 -12.02 -11.32 -10.41
N ASP A 212 -13.31 -11.29 -10.11
CA ASP A 212 -13.96 -10.23 -9.35
C ASP A 212 -13.46 -10.16 -7.89
N LYS A 213 -12.88 -11.24 -7.39
CA LYS A 213 -12.25 -11.33 -6.07
C LYS A 213 -10.75 -11.07 -6.08
N ILE A 214 -10.13 -10.89 -7.25
CA ILE A 214 -8.71 -10.58 -7.40
C ILE A 214 -8.58 -9.14 -7.89
N ARG A 215 -7.91 -8.29 -7.12
CA ARG A 215 -7.56 -6.94 -7.56
C ARG A 215 -6.09 -6.90 -8.00
N LEU A 216 -5.88 -6.52 -9.22
CA LEU A 216 -4.63 -5.99 -9.73
C LEU A 216 -4.69 -4.45 -9.63
N GLY A 217 -3.60 -3.78 -9.73
CA GLY A 217 -3.57 -2.31 -9.75
C GLY A 217 -2.62 -1.81 -10.83
N THR A 218 -2.42 -0.50 -10.89
CA THR A 218 -1.54 0.16 -11.87
C THR A 218 -0.21 -0.56 -12.12
N PRO A 219 0.51 -1.10 -11.12
CA PRO A 219 1.79 -1.78 -11.36
C PRO A 219 1.69 -3.00 -12.28
N TRP A 220 0.50 -3.58 -12.43
CA TRP A 220 0.25 -4.76 -13.28
C TRP A 220 -0.22 -4.41 -14.70
N ASN A 221 -0.45 -3.14 -15.00
CA ASN A 221 -0.84 -2.70 -16.35
C ASN A 221 0.14 -3.14 -17.43
N ILE A 222 1.41 -3.35 -17.08
CA ILE A 222 2.45 -3.87 -18.00
C ILE A 222 2.10 -5.25 -18.58
N LEU A 223 1.21 -6.00 -17.92
CA LEU A 223 0.73 -7.31 -18.40
C LEU A 223 -0.36 -7.18 -19.47
N GLY A 224 -0.90 -5.99 -19.71
CA GLY A 224 -1.95 -5.74 -20.68
C GLY A 224 -3.32 -6.34 -20.29
N ILE A 225 -3.59 -6.52 -19.01
CA ILE A 225 -4.85 -7.09 -18.49
C ILE A 225 -5.70 -6.07 -17.75
N GLU A 226 -5.11 -4.98 -17.30
CA GLU A 226 -5.80 -3.83 -16.68
C GLU A 226 -5.28 -2.53 -17.28
N ASN A 227 -6.07 -1.48 -17.15
CA ASN A 227 -5.72 -0.13 -17.61
C ASN A 227 -5.96 0.92 -16.54
N THR A 228 -5.80 0.56 -15.28
CA THR A 228 -6.00 1.45 -14.14
C THR A 228 -5.04 2.64 -14.22
N PRO A 229 -5.54 3.89 -14.23
CA PRO A 229 -4.67 5.06 -14.24
C PRO A 229 -3.75 5.10 -13.01
N CYS A 230 -2.53 5.61 -13.19
CA CYS A 230 -1.65 5.87 -12.06
C CYS A 230 -2.12 7.12 -11.31
N ILE A 231 -2.41 6.96 -10.03
CA ILE A 231 -2.94 8.01 -9.15
C ILE A 231 -1.86 8.68 -8.29
N ILE A 232 -0.58 8.41 -8.62
CA ILE A 232 0.58 8.95 -7.88
C ILE A 232 0.54 10.48 -7.79
N ALA A 233 0.78 11.01 -6.61
CA ALA A 233 0.82 12.43 -6.32
C ALA A 233 -0.48 13.21 -6.65
N ASP A 234 -1.55 12.56 -7.11
CA ASP A 234 -2.82 13.18 -7.46
C ASP A 234 -3.93 12.77 -6.47
N GLU A 235 -4.36 11.51 -6.51
CA GLU A 235 -5.47 11.05 -5.66
C GLU A 235 -4.99 10.46 -4.33
N ILE A 236 -3.70 10.15 -4.19
CA ILE A 236 -3.11 9.53 -3.01
C ILE A 236 -1.90 10.32 -2.49
N MET A 237 -1.79 10.36 -1.17
CA MET A 237 -0.62 10.84 -0.44
C MET A 237 -0.30 9.89 0.70
N ILE A 238 0.99 9.67 0.95
CA ILE A 238 1.47 8.84 2.06
C ILE A 238 2.22 9.74 3.04
N ILE A 239 1.85 9.70 4.30
CA ILE A 239 2.64 10.30 5.39
C ILE A 239 3.46 9.18 6.03
N GLY A 240 4.77 9.25 5.88
CA GLY A 240 5.67 8.29 6.50
C GLY A 240 5.79 8.50 8.01
N PHE A 241 6.25 7.49 8.74
CA PHE A 241 6.52 7.61 10.19
C PHE A 241 7.62 8.64 10.53
N ASP A 242 8.34 9.15 9.54
CA ASP A 242 9.28 10.26 9.65
C ASP A 242 8.61 11.65 9.54
N GLY A 243 7.32 11.67 9.25
CA GLY A 243 6.51 12.87 9.04
C GLY A 243 6.60 13.44 7.62
N ILE A 244 7.38 12.84 6.73
CA ILE A 244 7.51 13.30 5.33
C ILE A 244 6.33 12.81 4.52
N ALA A 245 5.82 13.67 3.62
CA ALA A 245 4.79 13.26 2.67
C ALA A 245 5.44 12.68 1.40
N TYR A 246 4.95 11.52 0.99
CA TYR A 246 5.40 10.77 -0.19
C TYR A 246 4.26 10.64 -1.20
N PRO A 247 4.55 10.66 -2.49
CA PRO A 247 3.52 10.65 -3.53
C PRO A 247 2.90 9.27 -3.77
N CYS A 248 3.57 8.19 -3.32
CA CYS A 248 3.10 6.80 -3.50
C CYS A 248 3.90 5.86 -2.59
N ASP A 249 3.29 4.71 -2.23
CA ASP A 249 3.98 3.63 -1.48
C ASP A 249 5.24 3.13 -2.18
N SER A 250 5.26 3.12 -3.52
CA SER A 250 6.38 2.59 -4.31
C SER A 250 7.67 3.42 -4.22
N ILE A 251 7.59 4.67 -3.78
CA ILE A 251 8.74 5.58 -3.68
C ILE A 251 8.83 6.28 -2.32
N LYS A 252 8.12 5.75 -1.31
CA LYS A 252 8.29 6.25 0.06
C LYS A 252 9.73 5.99 0.54
N TYR A 253 10.24 6.90 1.36
CA TYR A 253 11.64 6.94 1.84
C TYR A 253 12.71 7.13 0.75
N PHE A 254 12.30 7.32 -0.51
CA PHE A 254 13.22 7.66 -1.59
C PHE A 254 13.30 9.19 -1.73
N THR A 255 14.13 9.82 -0.91
CA THR A 255 14.25 11.29 -0.80
C THR A 255 15.29 11.92 -1.72
N LYS A 256 16.01 11.09 -2.49
CA LYS A 256 17.11 11.55 -3.36
C LYS A 256 16.68 12.52 -4.47
N LEU A 257 15.44 12.41 -4.94
CA LEU A 257 14.89 13.26 -5.99
C LEU A 257 14.05 14.45 -5.49
N GLY A 258 13.86 14.56 -4.19
CA GLY A 258 13.12 15.63 -3.55
C GLY A 258 12.27 15.13 -2.38
N ILE A 259 11.75 16.08 -1.64
CA ILE A 259 10.76 15.90 -0.58
C ILE A 259 9.65 16.92 -0.76
N SER A 260 8.45 16.59 -0.33
CA SER A 260 7.31 17.50 -0.43
C SER A 260 7.16 18.42 0.79
N GLY A 261 7.76 18.06 1.91
CA GLY A 261 7.66 18.71 3.21
C GLY A 261 7.44 17.71 4.33
N ASN A 262 7.32 18.21 5.55
CA ASN A 262 7.12 17.42 6.77
C ASN A 262 5.89 17.92 7.53
N ILE A 263 5.07 17.00 8.04
CA ILE A 263 3.83 17.35 8.77
C ILE A 263 4.07 18.24 9.99
N ARG A 264 5.27 18.26 10.57
CA ARG A 264 5.61 19.11 11.71
C ARG A 264 5.76 20.59 11.34
N GLU A 265 5.98 20.87 10.06
CA GLU A 265 6.33 22.22 9.57
C GLU A 265 5.34 22.72 8.52
N ASN A 266 4.72 21.79 7.78
CA ASN A 266 3.90 22.10 6.63
C ASN A 266 2.47 21.58 6.79
N SER A 267 1.53 22.29 6.19
CA SER A 267 0.16 21.83 5.99
C SER A 267 0.11 20.74 4.90
N LEU A 268 -0.95 19.92 4.92
CA LEU A 268 -1.18 18.91 3.88
C LEU A 268 -1.29 19.55 2.48
N MET A 269 -1.91 20.73 2.40
CA MET A 269 -2.08 21.49 1.15
C MET A 269 -0.73 21.96 0.59
N GLU A 270 0.18 22.48 1.42
CA GLU A 270 1.52 22.89 0.99
C GLU A 270 2.31 21.70 0.47
N MET A 271 2.28 20.58 1.18
CA MET A 271 2.95 19.35 0.75
C MET A 271 2.38 18.81 -0.56
N TYR A 272 1.06 18.80 -0.73
CA TYR A 272 0.39 18.36 -1.94
C TYR A 272 0.74 19.24 -3.16
N ASN A 273 0.90 20.56 -2.95
CA ASN A 273 1.25 21.53 -3.99
C ASN A 273 2.77 21.75 -4.13
N SER A 274 3.58 21.01 -3.42
CA SER A 274 5.04 21.11 -3.51
C SER A 274 5.53 20.93 -4.96
N GLU A 275 6.69 21.51 -5.26
CA GLU A 275 7.33 21.36 -6.56
C GLU A 275 7.56 19.88 -6.90
N TYR A 276 7.96 19.07 -5.91
CA TYR A 276 8.18 17.64 -6.10
C TYR A 276 6.93 16.90 -6.58
N PHE A 277 5.78 17.08 -5.91
CA PHE A 277 4.52 16.47 -6.32
C PHE A 277 4.03 17.02 -7.67
N SER A 278 4.17 18.33 -7.90
CA SER A 278 3.77 18.98 -9.15
C SER A 278 4.57 18.46 -10.33
N ASN A 279 5.88 18.27 -10.16
CA ASN A 279 6.73 17.70 -11.20
C ASN A 279 6.37 16.24 -11.50
N ILE A 280 6.05 15.41 -10.48
CA ILE A 280 5.61 14.03 -10.71
C ILE A 280 4.32 13.99 -11.53
N ARG A 281 3.31 14.80 -11.18
CA ARG A 281 2.05 14.90 -11.94
C ARG A 281 2.32 15.30 -13.40
N LYS A 282 3.08 16.36 -13.60
CA LYS A 282 3.44 16.87 -14.94
C LYS A 282 4.17 15.83 -15.78
N PHE A 283 5.19 15.19 -15.22
CA PHE A 283 6.01 14.23 -15.99
C PHE A 283 5.28 12.90 -16.22
N ASN A 284 4.31 12.54 -15.38
CA ASN A 284 3.48 11.36 -15.59
C ASN A 284 2.54 11.53 -16.81
N THR A 285 2.04 12.73 -17.05
CA THR A 285 1.18 13.01 -18.22
C THR A 285 1.97 13.15 -19.51
N ASP A 286 3.19 13.68 -19.43
CA ASP A 286 4.08 13.91 -20.59
C ASP A 286 5.21 12.86 -20.60
N ASN A 287 4.89 11.61 -20.91
CA ASN A 287 5.87 10.54 -20.92
C ASN A 287 6.12 9.92 -22.31
N SER A 288 7.34 9.44 -22.53
CA SER A 288 7.80 8.90 -23.81
C SER A 288 7.08 7.62 -24.27
N CYS A 289 6.30 6.99 -23.40
CA CYS A 289 5.51 5.81 -23.75
C CYS A 289 4.20 6.17 -24.48
N SER A 290 3.81 7.45 -24.54
CA SER A 290 2.54 7.91 -25.13
C SER A 290 2.34 7.49 -26.59
N THR A 291 3.43 7.32 -27.34
CA THR A 291 3.41 6.84 -28.74
C THR A 291 3.45 5.31 -28.88
N CYS A 292 3.52 4.59 -27.79
CA CYS A 292 3.54 3.11 -27.78
C CYS A 292 2.12 2.57 -27.99
N GLU A 293 1.95 1.59 -28.90
CA GLU A 293 0.65 0.95 -29.16
C GLU A 293 0.02 0.29 -27.90
N GLN A 294 0.84 -0.13 -26.92
CA GLN A 294 0.35 -0.68 -25.67
C GLN A 294 0.00 0.38 -24.63
N TYR A 295 0.28 1.65 -24.90
CA TYR A 295 0.04 2.72 -23.94
C TYR A 295 -1.41 2.82 -23.46
N PRO A 296 -2.44 2.64 -24.32
CA PRO A 296 -3.83 2.70 -23.88
C PRO A 296 -4.17 1.73 -22.74
N ILE A 297 -3.47 0.61 -22.65
CA ILE A 297 -3.63 -0.40 -21.59
C ILE A 297 -2.54 -0.26 -20.53
N CYS A 298 -1.29 -0.31 -20.93
CA CYS A 298 -0.13 -0.31 -20.03
C CYS A 298 0.04 0.99 -19.23
N LYS A 299 -0.39 2.14 -19.76
CA LYS A 299 -0.24 3.47 -19.10
C LYS A 299 1.18 3.75 -18.62
N SER A 300 2.19 3.24 -19.32
CA SER A 300 3.63 3.31 -19.03
C SER A 300 4.12 2.53 -17.80
N GLY A 301 3.33 1.68 -17.21
CA GLY A 301 3.73 0.85 -16.07
C GLY A 301 3.78 1.60 -14.74
N CYS A 302 4.61 1.12 -13.81
CA CYS A 302 4.73 1.68 -12.46
C CYS A 302 5.81 2.77 -12.40
N ILE A 303 5.43 3.99 -12.04
CA ILE A 303 6.35 5.12 -11.89
C ILE A 303 7.41 4.84 -10.81
N GLY A 304 7.05 4.23 -9.70
CA GLY A 304 7.99 3.86 -8.65
C GLY A 304 9.07 2.88 -9.15
N GLN A 305 8.68 1.84 -9.89
CA GLN A 305 9.63 0.92 -10.53
C GLN A 305 10.58 1.67 -11.47
N LYS A 306 10.06 2.57 -12.28
CA LYS A 306 10.86 3.36 -13.23
C LYS A 306 11.86 4.24 -12.51
N ILE A 307 11.45 4.92 -11.44
CA ILE A 307 12.33 5.78 -10.65
C ILE A 307 13.45 4.96 -10.01
N ILE A 308 13.12 3.89 -9.31
CA ILE A 308 14.10 3.08 -8.58
C ILE A 308 15.11 2.42 -9.54
N ALA A 309 14.63 1.87 -10.64
CA ALA A 309 15.49 1.16 -11.60
C ALA A 309 16.38 2.08 -12.44
N ASN A 310 15.98 3.34 -12.66
CA ASN A 310 16.68 4.25 -13.58
C ASN A 310 17.33 5.45 -12.88
N TYR A 311 17.26 5.49 -11.55
CA TYR A 311 17.93 6.53 -10.79
C TYR A 311 19.45 6.43 -10.94
N THR A 312 20.07 7.55 -11.27
CA THR A 312 21.51 7.77 -11.17
C THR A 312 21.73 9.11 -10.51
N GLU A 313 22.70 9.19 -9.62
CA GLU A 313 22.99 10.43 -8.90
C GLU A 313 23.34 11.58 -9.85
N SER A 314 22.76 12.75 -9.60
CA SER A 314 22.97 13.95 -10.40
C SER A 314 22.63 15.18 -9.56
N GLU A 315 23.27 16.31 -9.84
CA GLU A 315 22.98 17.59 -9.19
C GLU A 315 21.59 18.12 -9.57
N ASP A 316 21.16 17.93 -10.82
CA ASP A 316 19.83 18.32 -11.28
C ASP A 316 18.80 17.22 -10.97
N LYS A 317 18.16 17.36 -9.81
CA LYS A 317 17.12 16.43 -9.34
C LYS A 317 15.86 16.43 -10.20
N VAL A 318 15.47 17.61 -10.75
CA VAL A 318 14.26 17.75 -11.56
C VAL A 318 14.43 17.05 -12.90
N LEU A 319 15.58 17.27 -13.57
CA LEU A 319 15.89 16.60 -14.83
C LEU A 319 16.04 15.09 -14.63
N THR A 320 16.63 14.66 -13.51
CA THR A 320 16.76 13.25 -13.16
C THR A 320 15.40 12.60 -12.92
N LEU A 321 14.50 13.26 -12.18
CA LEU A 321 13.13 12.80 -11.96
C LEU A 321 12.38 12.66 -13.29
N LYS A 322 12.45 13.66 -14.14
CA LYS A 322 11.85 13.64 -15.50
C LYS A 322 12.36 12.46 -16.33
N ARG A 323 13.69 12.25 -16.35
CA ARG A 323 14.32 11.14 -17.07
C ARG A 323 13.82 9.78 -16.55
N CYS A 324 13.77 9.59 -15.22
CA CYS A 324 13.29 8.34 -14.62
C CYS A 324 11.83 8.08 -14.97
N ILE A 325 10.95 9.07 -14.86
CA ILE A 325 9.51 8.92 -15.19
C ILE A 325 9.32 8.64 -16.68
N ASN A 326 10.13 9.25 -17.55
CA ASN A 326 10.09 9.03 -19.00
C ASN A 326 10.77 7.74 -19.46
N SER A 327 11.45 7.02 -18.61
CA SER A 327 12.02 5.72 -18.94
C SER A 327 10.92 4.64 -19.08
N ARG A 328 11.28 3.49 -19.60
CA ARG A 328 10.41 2.31 -19.60
C ARG A 328 10.39 1.66 -18.23
N ASP A 329 9.27 1.04 -17.88
CA ASP A 329 9.22 0.12 -16.73
C ASP A 329 10.28 -0.98 -16.94
N PRO A 330 11.11 -1.33 -15.94
CA PRO A 330 12.19 -2.31 -16.09
C PRO A 330 11.70 -3.70 -16.53
N LYS A 331 10.44 -3.97 -16.31
CA LYS A 331 9.76 -5.22 -16.72
C LYS A 331 8.84 -5.02 -17.93
N CYS A 332 9.03 -3.95 -18.70
CA CYS A 332 8.27 -3.73 -19.92
C CYS A 332 8.30 -4.98 -20.80
N MET A 333 7.13 -5.43 -21.27
CA MET A 333 6.94 -6.67 -22.03
C MET A 333 7.30 -6.54 -23.52
N ARG A 334 7.80 -5.37 -23.92
CA ARG A 334 8.35 -5.11 -25.28
C ARG A 334 9.85 -5.10 -25.32
#